data_06fc9c4db9fa10453b5e98bfc179a734
#
_entry.id   06fc9c4db9fa10453b5e98bfc179a734
#
_cell.length_a   1.000
_cell.length_b   1.000
_cell.length_c   1.000
_cell.angle_alpha   90.00
_cell.angle_beta   90.00
_cell.angle_gamma   90.00
#
_symmetry.space_group_name_H-M   'P 1'
#
loop_
_entity.id
_entity.type
_entity.pdbx_description
1 polymer ?
#
loop_
_entity_poly.entity_id
_entity_poly.type
_entity_poly.pdbx_seq_one_letter_code
_entity_poly.pdbx_strand_id
1 'polypeptide(L)'
;MNIKSNTQYLGFLLGIIYGLFFRLISNVESLNGFYNVFSITFIWVIPTLIGLFPIMFSSSKLYLSPIKLVLYPIITICLFLVTSLISGLEDVFCLFIIGIPFFIAAGVIGILLGSFMKDRIINKKIYSIFLLPLILNPVENLIPNKSEEFKVEHSIIINKSSADIFPNLLEVQKISEKQYGNGFFQIIGIPKPLSSKMYEDGKTFYRIGYFTDDFKLYESINLLKENEFVSFQIHLDKSHLRNKPTDIHLIKSDYFKFGEISYRLIKIDENKTKVILSCEYILNSKMNSYANFWAKKIISDFEIRLLNSIKSNLET
;
A
#
# COMPACT_ATOMS: atom_id res chain seq x y z
N MET A 1 -2.07 37.44 30.33
CA MET A 1 -1.81 36.11 29.83
C MET A 1 -2.38 36.02 28.41
N ASN A 2 -1.51 35.86 27.39
CA ASN A 2 -1.89 36.02 25.98
C ASN A 2 -2.72 34.83 25.48
N ILE A 3 -4.02 34.91 25.56
CA ILE A 3 -4.98 33.89 25.08
C ILE A 3 -4.78 33.57 23.57
N LYS A 4 -4.23 34.51 22.78
CA LYS A 4 -4.00 34.37 21.34
C LYS A 4 -2.85 33.39 20.96
N SER A 5 -1.95 33.02 21.87
CA SER A 5 -0.86 32.07 21.59
C SER A 5 -1.34 30.63 21.68
N ASN A 6 -2.35 30.34 22.48
CA ASN A 6 -2.81 28.96 22.73
C ASN A 6 -3.80 28.45 21.68
N THR A 7 -4.44 29.32 20.90
CA THR A 7 -5.46 28.91 19.93
C THR A 7 -4.89 28.14 18.74
N GLN A 8 -3.65 28.41 18.34
CA GLN A 8 -3.01 27.65 17.25
C GLN A 8 -2.77 26.17 17.65
N TYR A 9 -2.40 25.90 18.92
CA TYR A 9 -2.22 24.53 19.42
C TYR A 9 -3.55 23.77 19.43
N LEU A 10 -4.65 24.46 19.71
CA LEU A 10 -5.99 23.89 19.58
C LEU A 10 -6.30 23.48 18.15
N GLY A 11 -5.85 24.26 17.13
CA GLY A 11 -6.00 23.91 15.73
C GLY A 11 -5.29 22.61 15.35
N PHE A 12 -4.04 22.40 15.82
CA PHE A 12 -3.33 21.13 15.62
C PHE A 12 -4.10 19.97 16.27
N LEU A 13 -4.50 20.12 17.52
CA LEU A 13 -5.22 19.08 18.26
C LEU A 13 -6.55 18.70 17.57
N LEU A 14 -7.34 19.69 17.17
CA LEU A 14 -8.61 19.46 16.47
C LEU A 14 -8.41 18.79 15.11
N GLY A 15 -7.35 19.14 14.37
CA GLY A 15 -7.00 18.50 13.11
C GLY A 15 -6.66 17.01 13.30
N ILE A 16 -5.88 16.68 14.32
CA ILE A 16 -5.54 15.28 14.67
C ILE A 16 -6.81 14.50 15.06
N ILE A 17 -7.61 15.05 15.97
CA ILE A 17 -8.88 14.40 16.41
C ILE A 17 -9.81 14.18 15.23
N TYR A 18 -9.93 15.14 14.34
CA TYR A 18 -10.75 15.04 13.14
C TYR A 18 -10.27 13.93 12.20
N GLY A 19 -8.97 13.86 11.93
CA GLY A 19 -8.38 12.79 11.11
C GLY A 19 -8.60 11.40 11.73
N LEU A 20 -8.35 11.26 13.04
CA LEU A 20 -8.58 10.02 13.76
C LEU A 20 -10.05 9.61 13.77
N PHE A 21 -10.97 10.55 13.89
CA PHE A 21 -12.41 10.28 13.82
C PHE A 21 -12.79 9.60 12.49
N PHE A 22 -12.39 10.17 11.35
CA PHE A 22 -12.67 9.56 10.05
C PHE A 22 -11.92 8.23 9.85
N ARG A 23 -10.70 8.13 10.39
CA ARG A 23 -9.95 6.87 10.32
C ARG A 23 -10.59 5.76 11.14
N LEU A 24 -11.14 6.06 12.31
CA LEU A 24 -11.87 5.10 13.14
C LEU A 24 -13.19 4.69 12.49
N ILE A 25 -13.94 5.64 11.91
CA ILE A 25 -15.19 5.33 11.20
C ILE A 25 -14.92 4.36 10.04
N SER A 26 -13.81 4.53 9.33
CA SER A 26 -13.47 3.63 8.21
C SER A 26 -13.12 2.20 8.62
N ASN A 27 -12.93 1.93 9.92
CA ASN A 27 -12.73 0.58 10.47
C ASN A 27 -14.04 -0.10 10.92
N VAL A 28 -15.14 0.63 10.97
CA VAL A 28 -16.44 0.06 11.41
C VAL A 28 -17.05 -0.74 10.26
N GLU A 29 -17.13 -2.06 10.40
CA GLU A 29 -17.59 -2.98 9.34
C GLU A 29 -18.98 -2.60 8.78
N SER A 30 -19.90 -2.18 9.63
CA SER A 30 -21.23 -1.73 9.20
C SER A 30 -21.22 -0.46 8.34
N LEU A 31 -20.12 0.30 8.33
CA LEU A 31 -19.92 1.54 7.60
C LEU A 31 -18.90 1.40 6.44
N ASN A 32 -18.29 0.23 6.26
CA ASN A 32 -17.29 0.00 5.21
C ASN A 32 -17.83 0.31 3.79
N GLY A 33 -19.12 0.14 3.56
CA GLY A 33 -19.78 0.55 2.31
C GLY A 33 -19.90 2.07 2.13
N PHE A 34 -19.68 2.86 3.20
CA PHE A 34 -19.81 4.32 3.18
C PHE A 34 -18.50 5.05 3.40
N TYR A 35 -17.58 4.49 4.20
CA TYR A 35 -16.31 5.14 4.57
C TYR A 35 -15.13 4.22 4.29
N ASN A 36 -14.36 4.57 3.28
CA ASN A 36 -13.31 3.76 2.71
C ASN A 36 -11.99 4.53 2.69
N VAL A 37 -10.92 3.93 3.22
CA VAL A 37 -9.58 4.51 3.25
C VAL A 37 -8.97 4.73 1.86
N PHE A 38 -9.45 4.04 0.83
CA PHE A 38 -9.02 4.19 -0.55
C PHE A 38 -9.95 5.07 -1.40
N SER A 39 -10.87 5.82 -0.75
CA SER A 39 -11.71 6.80 -1.44
C SER A 39 -10.92 8.07 -1.78
N ILE A 40 -11.33 8.76 -2.84
CA ILE A 40 -10.80 10.08 -3.18
C ILE A 40 -11.05 11.05 -2.02
N THR A 41 -12.22 10.95 -1.40
CA THR A 41 -12.58 11.76 -0.23
C THR A 41 -11.61 11.55 0.92
N PHE A 42 -11.26 10.29 1.26
CA PHE A 42 -10.31 10.01 2.35
C PHE A 42 -8.89 10.48 2.00
N ILE A 43 -8.45 10.23 0.78
CA ILE A 43 -7.05 10.48 0.39
C ILE A 43 -6.77 11.96 0.11
N TRP A 44 -7.77 12.74 -0.33
CA TRP A 44 -7.57 14.14 -0.73
C TRP A 44 -8.35 15.15 0.12
N VAL A 45 -9.63 14.89 0.41
CA VAL A 45 -10.47 15.87 1.10
C VAL A 45 -10.17 15.90 2.59
N ILE A 46 -10.06 14.73 3.25
CA ILE A 46 -9.77 14.68 4.69
C ILE A 46 -8.43 15.33 5.04
N PRO A 47 -7.29 15.02 4.41
CA PRO A 47 -6.03 15.70 4.75
C PRO A 47 -6.03 17.19 4.43
N THR A 48 -6.76 17.61 3.40
CA THR A 48 -7.02 19.02 3.11
C THR A 48 -7.68 19.70 4.31
N LEU A 49 -8.72 19.09 4.88
CA LEU A 49 -9.44 19.63 6.02
C LEU A 49 -8.62 19.54 7.32
N ILE A 50 -7.88 18.45 7.55
CA ILE A 50 -6.92 18.36 8.65
C ILE A 50 -5.94 19.54 8.61
N GLY A 51 -5.38 19.83 7.43
CA GLY A 51 -4.46 20.96 7.24
C GLY A 51 -5.11 22.34 7.40
N LEU A 52 -6.42 22.45 7.23
CA LEU A 52 -7.15 23.71 7.37
C LEU A 52 -7.34 24.11 8.84
N PHE A 53 -7.47 23.15 9.77
CA PHE A 53 -7.67 23.45 11.20
C PHE A 53 -6.61 24.40 11.78
N PRO A 54 -5.30 24.13 11.69
CA PRO A 54 -4.30 25.04 12.26
C PRO A 54 -4.32 26.42 11.61
N ILE A 55 -4.73 26.56 10.36
CA ILE A 55 -4.87 27.85 9.68
C ILE A 55 -6.03 28.64 10.27
N MET A 56 -7.21 28.01 10.42
CA MET A 56 -8.41 28.66 10.94
C MET A 56 -8.30 29.11 12.39
N PHE A 57 -7.55 28.36 13.21
CA PHE A 57 -7.36 28.67 14.63
C PHE A 57 -6.12 29.53 14.91
N SER A 58 -5.38 29.91 13.88
CA SER A 58 -4.22 30.81 14.01
C SER A 58 -4.62 32.27 13.97
N SER A 59 -3.68 33.13 14.40
CA SER A 59 -3.83 34.57 14.30
C SER A 59 -3.70 35.07 12.86
N SER A 60 -4.24 36.27 12.57
CA SER A 60 -4.12 36.91 11.25
C SER A 60 -2.68 37.08 10.77
N LYS A 61 -1.71 37.11 11.68
CA LYS A 61 -0.27 37.18 11.35
C LYS A 61 0.24 35.96 10.58
N LEU A 62 -0.44 34.81 10.67
CA LEU A 62 -0.09 33.60 9.92
C LEU A 62 -0.15 33.86 8.40
N TYR A 63 -1.16 34.58 7.94
CA TYR A 63 -1.36 34.88 6.52
C TYR A 63 -0.30 35.80 5.90
N LEU A 64 0.55 36.40 6.73
CA LEU A 64 1.69 37.19 6.29
C LEU A 64 2.94 36.32 6.05
N SER A 65 2.90 35.04 6.39
CA SER A 65 4.04 34.12 6.25
C SER A 65 3.68 32.92 5.37
N PRO A 66 4.02 32.93 4.08
CA PRO A 66 3.77 31.80 3.17
C PRO A 66 4.34 30.47 3.68
N ILE A 67 5.51 30.51 4.31
CA ILE A 67 6.15 29.32 4.89
C ILE A 67 5.28 28.69 5.97
N LYS A 68 4.71 29.48 6.87
CA LYS A 68 3.85 28.97 7.94
C LYS A 68 2.52 28.43 7.42
N LEU A 69 2.00 29.00 6.34
CA LEU A 69 0.78 28.51 5.68
C LEU A 69 0.96 27.08 5.13
N VAL A 70 2.16 26.71 4.70
CA VAL A 70 2.50 25.34 4.28
C VAL A 70 2.90 24.47 5.47
N LEU A 71 3.74 25.00 6.36
CA LEU A 71 4.34 24.23 7.44
C LEU A 71 3.31 23.75 8.47
N TYR A 72 2.33 24.58 8.83
CA TYR A 72 1.32 24.21 9.84
C TYR A 72 0.44 23.04 9.41
N PRO A 73 -0.14 23.03 8.17
CA PRO A 73 -0.82 21.84 7.64
C PRO A 73 0.07 20.59 7.64
N ILE A 74 1.31 20.70 7.17
CA ILE A 74 2.26 19.58 7.12
C ILE A 74 2.55 19.02 8.51
N ILE A 75 2.81 19.88 9.50
CA ILE A 75 3.03 19.44 10.89
C ILE A 75 1.78 18.72 11.43
N THR A 76 0.57 19.22 11.13
CA THR A 76 -0.66 18.56 11.57
C THR A 76 -0.80 17.16 10.96
N ILE A 77 -0.50 17.00 9.68
CA ILE A 77 -0.48 15.69 9.01
C ILE A 77 0.58 14.78 9.64
N CYS A 78 1.80 15.27 9.86
CA CYS A 78 2.83 14.49 10.56
C CYS A 78 2.35 13.98 11.92
N LEU A 79 1.77 14.84 12.73
CA LEU A 79 1.25 14.49 14.05
C LEU A 79 0.09 13.49 13.95
N PHE A 80 -0.82 13.67 13.01
CA PHE A 80 -1.90 12.72 12.72
C PHE A 80 -1.35 11.34 12.34
N LEU A 81 -0.40 11.27 11.38
CA LEU A 81 0.19 10.01 10.92
C LEU A 81 0.97 9.30 12.05
N VAL A 82 1.75 10.04 12.84
CA VAL A 82 2.47 9.50 14.01
C VAL A 82 1.47 8.95 15.04
N THR A 83 0.39 9.68 15.30
CA THR A 83 -0.65 9.22 16.24
C THR A 83 -1.35 7.95 15.71
N SER A 84 -1.64 7.88 14.40
CA SER A 84 -2.22 6.69 13.76
C SER A 84 -1.29 5.47 13.85
N LEU A 85 0.02 5.68 13.73
CA LEU A 85 1.02 4.61 13.90
C LEU A 85 1.07 4.11 15.35
N ILE A 86 1.17 5.03 16.31
CA ILE A 86 1.27 4.69 17.74
C ILE A 86 -0.01 3.98 18.24
N SER A 87 -1.17 4.36 17.71
CA SER A 87 -2.45 3.72 18.03
C SER A 87 -2.68 2.38 17.32
N GLY A 88 -1.77 1.95 16.44
CA GLY A 88 -1.91 0.70 15.68
C GLY A 88 -3.00 0.73 14.59
N LEU A 89 -3.52 1.92 14.28
CA LEU A 89 -4.51 2.08 13.19
C LEU A 89 -3.87 1.95 11.81
N GLU A 90 -2.60 2.29 11.71
CA GLU A 90 -1.79 2.16 10.49
C GLU A 90 -0.44 1.53 10.80
N ASP A 91 0.18 0.92 9.80
CA ASP A 91 1.58 0.49 9.85
C ASP A 91 2.47 1.40 8.98
N VAL A 92 3.78 1.19 9.07
CA VAL A 92 4.76 2.03 8.36
C VAL A 92 4.54 2.00 6.84
N PHE A 93 4.17 0.85 6.29
CA PHE A 93 3.89 0.71 4.87
C PHE A 93 2.68 1.56 4.43
N CYS A 94 1.56 1.44 5.15
CA CYS A 94 0.37 2.25 4.89
C CYS A 94 0.67 3.75 4.99
N LEU A 95 1.39 4.17 6.04
CA LEU A 95 1.76 5.57 6.23
C LEU A 95 2.61 6.10 5.08
N PHE A 96 3.52 5.29 4.54
CA PHE A 96 4.36 5.71 3.43
C PHE A 96 3.53 5.93 2.15
N ILE A 97 2.65 4.98 1.84
CA ILE A 97 1.79 5.07 0.64
C ILE A 97 0.78 6.22 0.77
N ILE A 98 0.04 6.30 1.88
CA ILE A 98 -1.02 7.30 2.07
C ILE A 98 -0.43 8.69 2.39
N GLY A 99 0.71 8.74 3.05
CA GLY A 99 1.34 9.99 3.47
C GLY A 99 1.67 10.95 2.33
N ILE A 100 2.11 10.44 1.19
CA ILE A 100 2.48 11.28 0.03
C ILE A 100 1.30 12.15 -0.44
N PRO A 101 0.12 11.59 -0.81
CA PRO A 101 -1.01 12.42 -1.18
C PRO A 101 -1.51 13.31 -0.03
N PHE A 102 -1.38 12.87 1.24
CA PHE A 102 -1.76 13.67 2.39
C PHE A 102 -0.90 14.93 2.52
N PHE A 103 0.42 14.81 2.37
CA PHE A 103 1.32 15.95 2.39
C PHE A 103 1.08 16.91 1.22
N ILE A 104 0.81 16.38 0.03
CA ILE A 104 0.48 17.18 -1.14
C ILE A 104 -0.82 17.94 -0.91
N ALA A 105 -1.88 17.28 -0.48
CA ALA A 105 -3.18 17.88 -0.22
C ALA A 105 -3.09 19.00 0.84
N ALA A 106 -2.43 18.71 1.96
CA ALA A 106 -2.26 19.68 3.05
C ALA A 106 -1.38 20.87 2.66
N GLY A 107 -0.30 20.64 1.90
CA GLY A 107 0.58 21.70 1.43
C GLY A 107 -0.10 22.63 0.43
N VAL A 108 -0.79 22.03 -0.55
CA VAL A 108 -1.53 22.80 -1.59
C VAL A 108 -2.62 23.65 -0.95
N ILE A 109 -3.42 23.07 -0.04
CA ILE A 109 -4.50 23.83 0.62
C ILE A 109 -3.95 24.93 1.49
N GLY A 110 -2.81 24.72 2.14
CA GLY A 110 -2.13 25.77 2.91
C GLY A 110 -1.84 27.01 2.09
N ILE A 111 -1.36 26.84 0.85
CA ILE A 111 -1.07 27.94 -0.07
C ILE A 111 -2.38 28.54 -0.61
N LEU A 112 -3.26 27.72 -1.17
CA LEU A 112 -4.46 28.20 -1.86
C LEU A 112 -5.44 28.87 -0.91
N LEU A 113 -5.82 28.21 0.17
CA LEU A 113 -6.79 28.78 1.11
C LEU A 113 -6.19 29.88 1.96
N GLY A 114 -4.92 29.77 2.33
CA GLY A 114 -4.22 30.85 3.02
C GLY A 114 -4.21 32.17 2.23
N SER A 115 -4.07 32.07 0.90
CA SER A 115 -4.02 33.26 0.02
C SER A 115 -5.40 33.75 -0.41
N PHE A 116 -6.30 32.83 -0.83
CA PHE A 116 -7.60 33.19 -1.43
C PHE A 116 -8.73 33.37 -0.41
N MET A 117 -8.68 32.69 0.73
CA MET A 117 -9.77 32.68 1.71
C MET A 117 -9.47 33.50 2.98
N LYS A 118 -8.33 34.18 3.02
CA LYS A 118 -7.90 35.00 4.17
C LYS A 118 -9.06 35.81 4.77
N ASP A 119 -9.72 36.63 3.98
CA ASP A 119 -10.77 37.52 4.47
C ASP A 119 -12.10 36.80 4.75
N ARG A 120 -12.39 35.70 4.03
CA ARG A 120 -13.62 34.94 4.19
C ARG A 120 -13.55 33.99 5.39
N ILE A 121 -12.42 33.30 5.59
CA ILE A 121 -12.23 32.40 6.72
C ILE A 121 -12.21 33.18 8.04
N ILE A 122 -11.52 34.29 8.07
CA ILE A 122 -11.43 35.15 9.28
C ILE A 122 -12.76 35.78 9.63
N ASN A 123 -13.48 36.28 8.62
CA ASN A 123 -14.70 37.09 8.86
C ASN A 123 -15.98 36.26 8.98
N LYS A 124 -16.08 35.10 8.34
CA LYS A 124 -17.32 34.28 8.30
C LYS A 124 -17.24 32.91 8.92
N LYS A 125 -16.06 32.44 9.36
CA LYS A 125 -15.84 31.15 10.03
C LYS A 125 -16.74 30.02 9.50
N ILE A 126 -16.51 29.60 8.23
CA ILE A 126 -17.35 28.59 7.58
C ILE A 126 -16.98 27.20 8.15
N TYR A 127 -17.54 26.84 9.31
CA TYR A 127 -17.28 25.54 9.94
C TYR A 127 -17.99 24.38 9.24
N SER A 128 -19.04 24.62 8.47
CA SER A 128 -19.77 23.59 7.74
C SER A 128 -18.92 22.82 6.72
N ILE A 129 -17.79 23.37 6.27
CA ILE A 129 -16.86 22.70 5.38
C ILE A 129 -16.32 21.38 5.98
N PHE A 130 -16.22 21.30 7.31
CA PHE A 130 -15.75 20.08 7.99
C PHE A 130 -16.77 18.93 7.98
N LEU A 131 -18.02 19.20 7.62
CA LEU A 131 -19.05 18.18 7.41
C LEU A 131 -19.00 17.59 5.99
N LEU A 132 -18.20 18.20 5.10
CA LEU A 132 -18.14 17.81 3.68
C LEU A 132 -17.81 16.31 3.46
N PRO A 133 -16.85 15.67 4.16
CA PRO A 133 -16.58 14.25 3.96
C PRO A 133 -17.75 13.35 4.34
N LEU A 134 -18.61 13.74 5.30
CA LEU A 134 -19.78 12.99 5.68
C LEU A 134 -20.81 12.87 4.53
N ILE A 135 -20.79 13.82 3.60
CA ILE A 135 -21.65 13.84 2.42
C ILE A 135 -20.92 13.23 1.21
N LEU A 136 -19.67 13.66 0.97
CA LEU A 136 -18.93 13.27 -0.22
C LEU A 136 -18.60 11.77 -0.25
N ASN A 137 -18.23 11.19 0.88
CA ASN A 137 -17.81 9.79 0.94
C ASN A 137 -18.97 8.83 0.58
N PRO A 138 -20.18 8.95 1.18
CA PRO A 138 -21.35 8.18 0.72
C PRO A 138 -21.69 8.41 -0.76
N VAL A 139 -21.66 9.65 -1.24
CA VAL A 139 -21.93 9.97 -2.65
C VAL A 139 -20.88 9.33 -3.57
N GLU A 140 -19.61 9.39 -3.18
CA GLU A 140 -18.53 8.74 -3.92
C GLU A 140 -18.75 7.23 -4.05
N ASN A 141 -19.26 6.57 -3.00
CA ASN A 141 -19.50 5.12 -3.02
C ASN A 141 -20.67 4.70 -3.92
N LEU A 142 -21.56 5.61 -4.31
CA LEU A 142 -22.58 5.34 -5.33
C LEU A 142 -21.96 5.17 -6.73
N ILE A 143 -20.76 5.68 -6.95
CA ILE A 143 -20.03 5.52 -8.22
C ILE A 143 -19.20 4.24 -8.12
N PRO A 144 -19.40 3.24 -8.99
CA PRO A 144 -18.65 2.00 -8.95
C PRO A 144 -17.15 2.23 -9.17
N ASN A 145 -16.34 1.41 -8.53
CA ASN A 145 -14.92 1.36 -8.83
C ASN A 145 -14.69 0.78 -10.22
N LYS A 146 -13.58 1.15 -10.84
CA LYS A 146 -13.13 0.56 -12.10
C LYS A 146 -12.12 -0.54 -11.81
N SER A 147 -12.45 -1.76 -12.21
CA SER A 147 -11.52 -2.89 -12.15
C SER A 147 -10.57 -2.83 -13.35
N GLU A 148 -9.27 -2.91 -13.11
CA GLU A 148 -8.23 -2.90 -14.15
C GLU A 148 -7.20 -3.99 -13.85
N GLU A 149 -6.83 -4.74 -14.90
CA GLU A 149 -5.83 -5.80 -14.82
C GLU A 149 -4.46 -5.26 -15.22
N PHE A 150 -3.45 -5.70 -14.50
CA PHE A 150 -2.06 -5.31 -14.71
C PHE A 150 -1.16 -6.54 -14.63
N LYS A 151 0.02 -6.41 -15.24
CA LYS A 151 1.04 -7.45 -15.26
C LYS A 151 2.41 -6.84 -15.01
N VAL A 152 3.21 -7.53 -14.20
CA VAL A 152 4.64 -7.29 -14.06
C VAL A 152 5.38 -8.53 -14.51
N GLU A 153 6.54 -8.36 -15.14
CA GLU A 153 7.34 -9.47 -15.63
C GLU A 153 8.83 -9.10 -15.56
N HIS A 154 9.61 -10.00 -14.97
CA HIS A 154 11.08 -9.90 -14.94
C HIS A 154 11.72 -11.22 -15.36
N SER A 155 12.94 -11.16 -15.85
CA SER A 155 13.65 -12.35 -16.28
C SER A 155 15.10 -12.33 -15.87
N ILE A 156 15.65 -13.54 -15.67
CA ILE A 156 17.05 -13.74 -15.36
C ILE A 156 17.58 -14.92 -16.17
N ILE A 157 18.86 -14.90 -16.46
CA ILE A 157 19.57 -16.04 -17.09
C ILE A 157 20.28 -16.81 -16.00
N ILE A 158 20.06 -18.14 -15.94
CA ILE A 158 20.69 -19.07 -15.01
C ILE A 158 21.53 -20.05 -15.83
N ASN A 159 22.76 -20.30 -15.39
CA ASN A 159 23.70 -21.23 -16.05
C ASN A 159 23.45 -22.67 -15.60
N LYS A 160 22.25 -23.17 -15.89
CA LYS A 160 21.77 -24.53 -15.64
C LYS A 160 20.75 -24.92 -16.70
N SER A 161 20.55 -26.22 -16.88
CA SER A 161 19.50 -26.75 -17.75
C SER A 161 18.10 -26.45 -17.20
N SER A 162 17.08 -26.43 -18.04
CA SER A 162 15.68 -26.27 -17.60
C SER A 162 15.26 -27.37 -16.63
N ALA A 163 15.77 -28.60 -16.81
CA ALA A 163 15.47 -29.74 -15.94
C ALA A 163 16.04 -29.56 -14.53
N ASP A 164 17.21 -28.93 -14.39
CA ASP A 164 17.82 -28.64 -13.08
C ASP A 164 17.13 -27.46 -12.37
N ILE A 165 16.60 -26.51 -13.13
CA ILE A 165 15.95 -25.31 -12.58
C ILE A 165 14.51 -25.61 -12.15
N PHE A 166 13.76 -26.33 -12.96
CA PHE A 166 12.30 -26.49 -12.81
C PHE A 166 11.85 -26.98 -11.42
N PRO A 167 12.49 -28.00 -10.79
CA PRO A 167 12.13 -28.42 -9.44
C PRO A 167 12.28 -27.30 -8.40
N ASN A 168 13.26 -26.41 -8.56
CA ASN A 168 13.51 -25.28 -7.67
C ASN A 168 12.51 -24.11 -7.86
N LEU A 169 11.71 -24.13 -8.92
CA LEU A 169 10.60 -23.20 -9.10
C LEU A 169 9.32 -23.71 -8.44
N LEU A 170 9.16 -25.05 -8.37
CA LEU A 170 8.07 -25.70 -7.63
C LEU A 170 8.31 -25.58 -6.13
N GLU A 171 9.50 -25.94 -5.68
CA GLU A 171 9.92 -25.85 -4.28
C GLU A 171 11.15 -24.95 -4.15
N VAL A 172 10.92 -23.69 -3.80
CA VAL A 172 12.02 -22.75 -3.58
C VAL A 172 12.74 -23.13 -2.29
N GLN A 173 14.03 -23.46 -2.41
CA GLN A 173 14.89 -23.77 -1.27
C GLN A 173 15.01 -22.55 -0.33
N LYS A 174 15.47 -22.81 0.91
CA LYS A 174 15.63 -21.76 1.90
C LYS A 174 16.49 -20.59 1.38
N ILE A 175 15.89 -19.44 1.34
CA ILE A 175 16.55 -18.18 0.98
C ILE A 175 17.13 -17.57 2.25
N SER A 176 18.44 -17.32 2.28
CA SER A 176 19.07 -16.64 3.42
C SER A 176 18.80 -15.13 3.37
N GLU A 177 18.84 -14.49 4.54
CA GLU A 177 18.70 -13.03 4.62
C GLU A 177 19.74 -12.28 3.77
N LYS A 178 20.95 -12.86 3.66
CA LYS A 178 22.05 -12.29 2.88
C LYS A 178 21.80 -12.35 1.38
N GLN A 179 21.15 -13.42 0.90
CA GLN A 179 20.81 -13.61 -0.52
C GLN A 179 19.68 -12.67 -0.96
N TYR A 180 18.59 -12.57 -0.18
CA TYR A 180 17.48 -11.68 -0.52
C TYR A 180 17.81 -10.22 -0.25
N GLY A 181 18.54 -9.95 0.83
CA GLY A 181 18.90 -8.62 1.28
C GLY A 181 17.72 -7.80 1.82
N ASN A 182 18.01 -6.58 2.25
CA ASN A 182 17.01 -5.59 2.66
C ASN A 182 16.92 -4.50 1.60
N GLY A 183 15.76 -4.38 0.97
CA GLY A 183 15.42 -3.24 0.14
C GLY A 183 14.50 -2.26 0.89
N PHE A 184 14.15 -1.19 0.22
CA PHE A 184 13.25 -0.17 0.75
C PHE A 184 11.90 -0.77 1.22
N PHE A 185 11.29 -1.63 0.41
CA PHE A 185 9.98 -2.21 0.72
C PHE A 185 10.01 -3.15 1.92
N GLN A 186 11.12 -3.88 2.12
CA GLN A 186 11.29 -4.75 3.27
C GLN A 186 11.46 -3.94 4.57
N ILE A 187 12.16 -2.81 4.49
CA ILE A 187 12.33 -1.89 5.64
C ILE A 187 10.99 -1.31 6.08
N ILE A 188 10.11 -0.98 5.15
CA ILE A 188 8.78 -0.42 5.47
C ILE A 188 7.72 -1.48 5.77
N GLY A 189 8.03 -2.78 5.71
CA GLY A 189 7.17 -3.85 6.24
C GLY A 189 6.66 -4.88 5.24
N ILE A 190 7.12 -4.88 3.98
CA ILE A 190 6.82 -5.96 3.03
C ILE A 190 7.58 -7.23 3.46
N PRO A 191 6.89 -8.38 3.63
CA PRO A 191 7.53 -9.61 4.07
C PRO A 191 8.49 -10.17 3.01
N LYS A 192 9.57 -10.82 3.48
CA LYS A 192 10.56 -11.47 2.62
C LYS A 192 10.19 -12.93 2.41
N PRO A 193 10.34 -13.48 1.20
CA PRO A 193 10.20 -14.91 0.98
C PRO A 193 11.34 -15.66 1.69
N LEU A 194 11.02 -16.76 2.33
CA LEU A 194 11.97 -17.64 3.01
C LEU A 194 12.16 -18.96 2.26
N SER A 195 11.09 -19.53 1.79
CA SER A 195 11.08 -20.79 1.02
C SER A 195 9.68 -21.06 0.47
N SER A 196 9.54 -22.06 -0.37
CA SER A 196 8.24 -22.67 -0.66
C SER A 196 8.33 -24.19 -0.63
N LYS A 197 7.21 -24.84 -0.32
CA LYS A 197 7.12 -26.31 -0.30
C LYS A 197 5.84 -26.77 -0.96
N MET A 198 5.96 -27.88 -1.70
CA MET A 198 4.83 -28.57 -2.28
C MET A 198 4.20 -29.52 -1.25
N TYR A 199 2.90 -29.64 -1.33
CA TYR A 199 2.08 -30.55 -0.54
C TYR A 199 1.08 -31.25 -1.44
N GLU A 200 0.66 -32.42 -1.00
CA GLU A 200 -0.35 -33.24 -1.66
C GLU A 200 -1.59 -33.33 -0.76
N ASP A 201 -2.77 -33.04 -1.33
CA ASP A 201 -4.05 -33.24 -0.68
C ASP A 201 -4.94 -34.10 -1.60
N GLY A 202 -4.93 -35.37 -1.35
CA GLY A 202 -5.61 -36.37 -2.19
C GLY A 202 -5.02 -36.45 -3.61
N LYS A 203 -5.72 -35.85 -4.59
CA LYS A 203 -5.28 -35.83 -6.00
C LYS A 203 -4.77 -34.46 -6.47
N THR A 204 -4.74 -33.48 -5.57
CA THR A 204 -4.35 -32.11 -5.92
C THR A 204 -3.05 -31.75 -5.25
N PHE A 205 -2.18 -31.09 -6.02
CA PHE A 205 -0.94 -30.52 -5.50
C PHE A 205 -1.13 -29.03 -5.26
N TYR A 206 -0.61 -28.56 -4.12
CA TYR A 206 -0.57 -27.15 -3.78
C TYR A 206 0.80 -26.78 -3.21
N ARG A 207 1.13 -25.50 -3.27
CA ARG A 207 2.36 -24.94 -2.73
C ARG A 207 2.05 -24.01 -1.58
N ILE A 208 2.88 -24.01 -0.54
CA ILE A 208 2.87 -22.98 0.49
C ILE A 208 4.14 -22.16 0.37
N GLY A 209 4.01 -20.88 0.09
CA GLY A 209 5.07 -19.92 0.18
C GLY A 209 5.20 -19.40 1.62
N TYR A 210 6.40 -19.56 2.20
CA TYR A 210 6.73 -19.10 3.55
C TYR A 210 7.49 -17.79 3.49
N PHE A 211 7.08 -16.82 4.31
CA PHE A 211 7.67 -15.50 4.38
C PHE A 211 8.03 -15.14 5.83
N THR A 212 8.73 -14.03 6.01
CA THR A 212 8.97 -13.46 7.34
C THR A 212 7.66 -13.06 8.03
N ASP A 213 7.71 -12.86 9.35
CA ASP A 213 6.57 -12.48 10.18
C ASP A 213 5.40 -13.50 10.14
N ASP A 214 5.72 -14.79 9.93
CA ASP A 214 4.76 -15.91 9.83
C ASP A 214 3.69 -15.72 8.72
N PHE A 215 4.00 -14.89 7.72
CA PHE A 215 3.14 -14.74 6.55
C PHE A 215 3.28 -15.94 5.63
N LYS A 216 2.15 -16.57 5.23
CA LYS A 216 2.13 -17.75 4.37
C LYS A 216 1.10 -17.61 3.28
N LEU A 217 1.47 -17.90 2.05
CA LEU A 217 0.56 -17.90 0.92
C LEU A 217 0.28 -19.33 0.48
N TYR A 218 -1.00 -19.67 0.39
CA TYR A 218 -1.46 -20.92 -0.21
C TYR A 218 -1.65 -20.71 -1.72
N GLU A 219 -1.04 -21.57 -2.51
CA GLU A 219 -0.99 -21.47 -3.96
C GLU A 219 -1.37 -22.81 -4.59
N SER A 220 -2.45 -22.85 -5.39
CA SER A 220 -2.75 -24.03 -6.21
C SER A 220 -2.00 -23.95 -7.55
N ILE A 221 -1.62 -25.11 -8.09
CA ILE A 221 -1.08 -25.17 -9.45
C ILE A 221 -2.24 -25.08 -10.42
N ASN A 222 -2.16 -24.09 -11.33
CA ASN A 222 -3.15 -23.87 -12.38
C ASN A 222 -2.77 -24.60 -13.66
N LEU A 223 -1.53 -24.45 -14.10
CA LEU A 223 -0.98 -25.13 -15.27
C LEU A 223 0.46 -25.56 -15.00
N LEU A 224 0.80 -26.79 -15.41
CA LEU A 224 2.15 -27.33 -15.30
C LEU A 224 2.54 -28.01 -16.61
N LYS A 225 3.64 -27.55 -17.18
CA LYS A 225 4.36 -28.21 -18.29
C LYS A 225 5.79 -28.40 -17.83
N GLU A 226 6.16 -29.63 -17.62
CA GLU A 226 7.47 -29.98 -17.07
C GLU A 226 8.61 -29.35 -17.86
N ASN A 227 9.55 -28.75 -17.13
CA ASN A 227 10.74 -28.05 -17.65
C ASN A 227 10.49 -26.84 -18.57
N GLU A 228 9.23 -26.39 -18.72
CA GLU A 228 8.85 -25.28 -19.60
C GLU A 228 8.07 -24.18 -18.88
N PHE A 229 7.04 -24.57 -18.12
CA PHE A 229 6.09 -23.61 -17.57
C PHE A 229 5.39 -24.13 -16.32
N VAL A 230 5.22 -23.27 -15.33
CA VAL A 230 4.31 -23.51 -14.21
C VAL A 230 3.60 -22.20 -13.84
N SER A 231 2.30 -22.30 -13.54
CA SER A 231 1.54 -21.20 -13.00
C SER A 231 0.79 -21.58 -11.73
N PHE A 232 0.63 -20.57 -10.88
CA PHE A 232 0.03 -20.68 -9.56
C PHE A 232 -1.09 -19.66 -9.39
N GLN A 233 -2.14 -20.09 -8.69
CA GLN A 233 -3.21 -19.21 -8.23
C GLN A 233 -3.12 -19.08 -6.70
N ILE A 234 -3.04 -17.85 -6.20
CA ILE A 234 -3.05 -17.59 -4.76
C ILE A 234 -4.47 -17.65 -4.22
N HIS A 235 -4.66 -18.34 -3.10
CA HIS A 235 -5.91 -18.44 -2.36
C HIS A 235 -5.77 -17.79 -0.98
N LEU A 236 -6.24 -16.55 -0.87
CA LEU A 236 -6.11 -15.75 0.35
C LEU A 236 -6.95 -16.29 1.51
N ASP A 237 -8.07 -16.96 1.22
CA ASP A 237 -8.95 -17.63 2.19
C ASP A 237 -8.27 -18.80 2.90
N LYS A 238 -7.28 -19.44 2.26
CA LYS A 238 -6.47 -20.53 2.80
C LYS A 238 -5.08 -20.06 3.28
N SER A 239 -4.73 -18.83 3.04
CA SER A 239 -3.44 -18.23 3.39
C SER A 239 -3.41 -17.75 4.84
N HIS A 240 -2.23 -17.74 5.45
CA HIS A 240 -2.03 -17.15 6.78
C HIS A 240 -1.46 -15.74 6.65
N LEU A 241 -2.32 -14.73 6.80
CA LEU A 241 -1.95 -13.33 6.74
C LEU A 241 -1.62 -12.81 8.14
N ARG A 242 -0.76 -11.80 8.20
CA ARG A 242 -0.40 -11.13 9.46
C ARG A 242 -1.59 -10.29 9.95
N ASN A 243 -1.65 -10.05 11.24
CA ASN A 243 -2.60 -9.10 11.82
C ASN A 243 -2.03 -7.66 11.74
N LYS A 244 -1.74 -7.19 10.52
CA LYS A 244 -1.23 -5.82 10.27
C LYS A 244 -2.25 -5.04 9.44
N PRO A 245 -2.35 -3.69 9.64
CA PRO A 245 -3.24 -2.84 8.85
C PRO A 245 -3.09 -3.02 7.34
N THR A 246 -1.86 -3.12 6.83
CA THR A 246 -1.61 -3.38 5.40
C THR A 246 -2.28 -4.66 4.91
N ASP A 247 -2.15 -5.77 5.64
CA ASP A 247 -2.70 -7.06 5.23
C ASP A 247 -4.25 -7.03 5.27
N ILE A 248 -4.82 -6.33 6.26
CA ILE A 248 -6.26 -6.20 6.43
C ILE A 248 -6.86 -5.28 5.35
N HIS A 249 -6.27 -4.10 5.17
CA HIS A 249 -6.87 -3.07 4.29
C HIS A 249 -6.55 -3.28 2.81
N LEU A 250 -5.43 -3.92 2.49
CA LEU A 250 -5.01 -4.12 1.10
C LEU A 250 -5.24 -5.55 0.64
N ILE A 251 -4.66 -6.55 1.31
CA ILE A 251 -4.65 -7.93 0.82
C ILE A 251 -6.02 -8.60 1.02
N LYS A 252 -6.70 -8.41 2.17
CA LYS A 252 -8.04 -8.96 2.42
C LYS A 252 -9.17 -8.15 1.77
N SER A 253 -8.87 -6.98 1.23
CA SER A 253 -9.88 -6.12 0.63
C SER A 253 -10.17 -6.47 -0.82
N ASP A 254 -11.23 -5.89 -1.37
CA ASP A 254 -11.53 -6.00 -2.81
C ASP A 254 -10.73 -5.03 -3.69
N TYR A 255 -9.81 -4.24 -3.10
CA TYR A 255 -9.04 -3.24 -3.86
C TYR A 255 -7.88 -3.81 -4.63
N PHE A 256 -7.29 -4.90 -4.11
CA PHE A 256 -6.17 -5.60 -4.71
C PHE A 256 -6.46 -7.11 -4.72
N LYS A 257 -6.29 -7.74 -5.87
CA LYS A 257 -6.38 -9.20 -6.00
C LYS A 257 -5.19 -9.71 -6.80
N PHE A 258 -4.56 -10.75 -6.29
CA PHE A 258 -3.57 -11.48 -7.08
C PHE A 258 -4.27 -12.19 -8.24
N GLY A 259 -3.71 -12.05 -9.43
CA GLY A 259 -4.02 -12.88 -10.57
C GLY A 259 -3.13 -14.12 -10.62
N GLU A 260 -2.79 -14.57 -11.81
CA GLU A 260 -1.88 -15.70 -12.02
C GLU A 260 -0.42 -15.28 -11.78
N ILE A 261 0.31 -16.12 -11.06
CA ILE A 261 1.78 -16.03 -10.96
C ILE A 261 2.36 -17.16 -11.78
N SER A 262 3.29 -16.87 -12.70
CA SER A 262 3.85 -17.90 -13.56
C SER A 262 5.36 -17.80 -13.73
N TYR A 263 5.97 -18.97 -13.87
CA TYR A 263 7.35 -19.12 -14.31
C TYR A 263 7.39 -19.77 -15.68
N ARG A 264 8.13 -19.14 -16.60
CA ARG A 264 8.40 -19.68 -17.92
C ARG A 264 9.90 -19.88 -18.11
N LEU A 265 10.30 -21.05 -18.59
CA LEU A 265 11.68 -21.39 -18.91
C LEU A 265 11.86 -21.38 -20.42
N ILE A 266 12.88 -20.67 -20.88
CA ILE A 266 13.27 -20.64 -22.28
C ILE A 266 14.72 -21.14 -22.36
N LYS A 267 14.89 -22.32 -22.96
CA LYS A 267 16.22 -22.90 -23.19
C LYS A 267 17.02 -22.00 -24.15
N ILE A 268 18.19 -21.55 -23.71
CA ILE A 268 19.14 -20.80 -24.56
C ILE A 268 20.14 -21.78 -25.18
N ASP A 269 20.73 -22.63 -24.33
CA ASP A 269 21.58 -23.75 -24.73
C ASP A 269 21.40 -24.93 -23.72
N GLU A 270 22.24 -25.95 -23.77
CA GLU A 270 22.11 -27.14 -22.92
C GLU A 270 22.25 -26.83 -21.43
N ASN A 271 23.12 -25.88 -21.09
CA ASN A 271 23.44 -25.50 -19.70
C ASN A 271 23.06 -24.05 -19.38
N LYS A 272 22.13 -23.46 -20.14
CA LYS A 272 21.73 -22.06 -19.93
C LYS A 272 20.28 -21.84 -20.27
N THR A 273 19.55 -21.33 -19.30
CA THR A 273 18.11 -21.12 -19.41
C THR A 273 17.73 -19.71 -18.96
N LYS A 274 16.86 -19.05 -19.72
CA LYS A 274 16.19 -17.83 -19.29
C LYS A 274 14.93 -18.17 -18.52
N VAL A 275 14.86 -17.76 -17.26
CA VAL A 275 13.69 -17.86 -16.40
C VAL A 275 12.95 -16.53 -16.40
N ILE A 276 11.67 -16.58 -16.70
CA ILE A 276 10.76 -15.42 -16.69
C ILE A 276 9.77 -15.65 -15.56
N LEU A 277 9.69 -14.73 -14.60
CA LEU A 277 8.67 -14.66 -13.57
C LEU A 277 7.67 -13.57 -13.94
N SER A 278 6.41 -13.87 -13.84
CA SER A 278 5.32 -12.95 -14.15
C SER A 278 4.26 -13.01 -13.06
N CYS A 279 3.79 -11.84 -12.64
CA CYS A 279 2.69 -11.68 -11.70
C CYS A 279 1.60 -10.81 -12.32
N GLU A 280 0.41 -11.36 -12.43
CA GLU A 280 -0.79 -10.63 -12.79
C GLU A 280 -1.53 -10.19 -11.53
N TYR A 281 -2.18 -9.04 -11.57
CA TYR A 281 -2.98 -8.52 -10.47
C TYR A 281 -4.08 -7.59 -10.96
N ILE A 282 -5.12 -7.47 -10.14
CA ILE A 282 -6.28 -6.65 -10.42
C ILE A 282 -6.36 -5.55 -9.36
N LEU A 283 -6.53 -4.32 -9.80
CA LEU A 283 -6.84 -3.17 -8.95
C LEU A 283 -8.27 -2.75 -9.18
N ASN A 284 -8.99 -2.51 -8.09
CA ASN A 284 -10.41 -2.14 -8.10
C ASN A 284 -10.65 -0.91 -7.24
N SER A 285 -10.12 0.23 -7.67
CA SER A 285 -10.24 1.49 -6.95
C SER A 285 -10.49 2.68 -7.90
N LYS A 286 -10.83 3.83 -7.34
CA LYS A 286 -10.93 5.09 -8.09
C LYS A 286 -9.56 5.73 -8.35
N MET A 287 -8.51 5.18 -7.77
CA MET A 287 -7.14 5.67 -7.88
C MET A 287 -6.19 4.61 -8.44
N ASN A 288 -6.66 3.80 -9.40
CA ASN A 288 -5.88 2.70 -9.96
C ASN A 288 -4.50 3.13 -10.49
N SER A 289 -4.38 4.31 -11.10
CA SER A 289 -3.08 4.80 -11.57
C SER A 289 -2.06 4.99 -10.43
N TYR A 290 -2.50 5.51 -9.29
CA TYR A 290 -1.65 5.67 -8.10
C TYR A 290 -1.34 4.32 -7.44
N ALA A 291 -2.37 3.49 -7.28
CA ALA A 291 -2.21 2.13 -6.73
C ALA A 291 -1.28 1.28 -7.61
N ASN A 292 -1.43 1.34 -8.95
CA ASN A 292 -0.58 0.64 -9.90
C ASN A 292 0.88 1.09 -9.85
N PHE A 293 1.13 2.38 -9.68
CA PHE A 293 2.50 2.87 -9.53
C PHE A 293 3.22 2.17 -8.36
N TRP A 294 2.54 2.00 -7.22
CA TRP A 294 3.13 1.32 -6.06
C TRP A 294 3.15 -0.20 -6.22
N ALA A 295 2.05 -0.82 -6.64
CA ALA A 295 1.96 -2.26 -6.85
C ALA A 295 3.05 -2.73 -7.81
N LYS A 296 3.22 -2.06 -8.95
CA LYS A 296 4.26 -2.37 -9.93
C LYS A 296 5.66 -2.32 -9.32
N LYS A 297 5.98 -1.29 -8.51
CA LYS A 297 7.30 -1.16 -7.87
C LYS A 297 7.55 -2.26 -6.83
N ILE A 298 6.53 -2.59 -6.02
CA ILE A 298 6.63 -3.62 -4.99
C ILE A 298 6.82 -4.99 -5.62
N ILE A 299 5.98 -5.34 -6.60
CA ILE A 299 6.04 -6.63 -7.30
C ILE A 299 7.35 -6.74 -8.08
N SER A 300 7.80 -5.66 -8.75
CA SER A 300 9.09 -5.65 -9.45
C SER A 300 10.27 -5.90 -8.52
N ASP A 301 10.32 -5.23 -7.36
CA ASP A 301 11.39 -5.45 -6.35
C ASP A 301 11.36 -6.90 -5.85
N PHE A 302 10.18 -7.43 -5.59
CA PHE A 302 9.99 -8.83 -5.16
C PHE A 302 10.47 -9.81 -6.23
N GLU A 303 10.03 -9.69 -7.47
CA GLU A 303 10.40 -10.58 -8.58
C GLU A 303 11.91 -10.58 -8.84
N ILE A 304 12.53 -9.39 -8.90
CA ILE A 304 13.97 -9.26 -9.14
C ILE A 304 14.77 -9.92 -8.01
N ARG A 305 14.39 -9.70 -6.75
CA ARG A 305 15.09 -10.27 -5.60
C ARG A 305 14.89 -11.79 -5.51
N LEU A 306 13.68 -12.25 -5.75
CA LEU A 306 13.38 -13.69 -5.75
C LEU A 306 14.15 -14.42 -6.84
N LEU A 307 14.14 -13.92 -8.08
CA LEU A 307 14.89 -14.51 -9.19
C LEU A 307 16.41 -14.54 -8.91
N ASN A 308 16.96 -13.46 -8.36
CA ASN A 308 18.37 -13.44 -7.96
C ASN A 308 18.70 -14.44 -6.85
N SER A 309 17.79 -14.64 -5.89
CA SER A 309 17.97 -15.61 -4.82
C SER A 309 17.92 -17.06 -5.35
N ILE A 310 16.98 -17.34 -6.26
CA ILE A 310 16.90 -18.66 -6.94
C ILE A 310 18.17 -18.93 -7.75
N LYS A 311 18.62 -17.94 -8.52
CA LYS A 311 19.88 -18.05 -9.28
C LYS A 311 21.07 -18.32 -8.37
N SER A 312 21.20 -17.58 -7.28
CA SER A 312 22.29 -17.77 -6.31
C SER A 312 22.28 -19.19 -5.70
N ASN A 313 21.10 -19.72 -5.39
CA ASN A 313 20.99 -21.11 -4.86
C ASN A 313 21.38 -22.18 -5.88
N LEU A 314 21.13 -21.93 -7.16
CA LEU A 314 21.38 -22.91 -8.22
C LEU A 314 22.80 -22.87 -8.78
N GLU A 315 23.48 -21.74 -8.70
CA GLU A 315 24.83 -21.56 -9.24
C GLU A 315 25.94 -21.68 -8.16
N THR A 316 25.55 -21.90 -6.88
CA THR A 316 26.49 -22.20 -5.79
C THR A 316 26.74 -23.69 -5.72
#